data_94ecca8367083f3d23909983347eb0ac
#
_entry.id   94ecca8367083f3d23909983347eb0ac
#
_cell.length_a   1.000
_cell.length_b   1.000
_cell.length_c   1.000
_cell.angle_alpha   90.00
_cell.angle_beta   90.00
_cell.angle_gamma   90.00
#
_symmetry.space_group_name_H-M   'P 1'
#
loop_
_entity.id
_entity.type
_entity.pdbx_description
1 polymer ?
#
loop_
_entity_poly.entity_id
_entity_poly.type
_entity_poly.pdbx_seq_one_letter_code
_entity_poly.pdbx_strand_id
1 'polypeptide(L)'
;MQARIIAPMLQKREPPPTSANALAAPLPTVRRLFGRWWRRQSPARQDRFATLGPLLSVLLFLAAIISAFWYLRNEEIEREAESVKRDTELTQQQIGLRLLQNQEALIRMARDVVQRVTDSDEFVGQAVAFTRERPEITHLTWVDARRKPKASHWALLYPVNPSAVPVLSLPVEGQATEPEVTFKAARDSRSPAYSRGFVDGSGAAVFQLHVPLIERNAFAGVLVVEYSIEMLIRHFVPADVSHRHMISVVDEKQNLLGSTVTALSASSHSRVS
;
A
#
# COMPACT_ATOMS: atom_id res chain seq x y z
N MET A 1 27.06 -50.41 -18.80
CA MET A 1 27.65 -49.12 -19.22
C MET A 1 27.93 -48.32 -17.92
N GLN A 2 29.17 -48.45 -17.42
CA GLN A 2 29.60 -47.85 -16.14
C GLN A 2 30.25 -46.50 -16.45
N ALA A 3 29.74 -45.42 -15.87
CA ALA A 3 30.40 -44.12 -15.90
C ALA A 3 31.17 -43.90 -14.59
N ARG A 4 32.49 -43.85 -14.69
CA ARG A 4 33.41 -43.51 -13.62
C ARG A 4 33.41 -42.01 -13.41
N ILE A 5 33.10 -41.59 -12.19
CA ILE A 5 33.28 -40.17 -11.74
C ILE A 5 34.69 -40.10 -11.14
N ILE A 6 35.55 -39.29 -11.75
CA ILE A 6 36.90 -38.96 -11.26
C ILE A 6 36.73 -37.67 -10.41
N ALA A 7 37.01 -37.79 -9.11
CA ALA A 7 37.08 -36.63 -8.20
C ALA A 7 38.46 -35.95 -8.35
N PRO A 8 38.56 -34.62 -8.45
CA PRO A 8 39.84 -33.92 -8.41
C PRO A 8 40.28 -33.76 -6.96
N MET A 9 41.54 -34.11 -6.71
CA MET A 9 42.26 -33.91 -5.48
C MET A 9 42.22 -32.44 -5.02
N LEU A 10 41.75 -32.22 -3.80
CA LEU A 10 41.85 -30.96 -3.07
C LEU A 10 43.31 -30.73 -2.69
N GLN A 11 44.02 -29.88 -3.44
CA GLN A 11 45.31 -29.36 -3.11
C GLN A 11 45.17 -28.36 -1.96
N LYS A 12 45.63 -28.75 -0.79
CA LYS A 12 45.66 -27.95 0.45
C LYS A 12 46.56 -26.74 0.22
N ARG A 13 45.97 -25.57 -0.10
CA ARG A 13 46.68 -24.29 -0.10
C ARG A 13 46.89 -23.87 1.35
N GLU A 14 48.13 -23.79 1.75
CA GLU A 14 48.55 -23.14 2.99
C GLU A 14 48.15 -21.64 2.94
N PRO A 15 47.59 -21.07 4.02
CA PRO A 15 47.32 -19.67 4.07
C PRO A 15 48.63 -18.87 4.12
N PRO A 16 48.72 -17.71 3.44
CA PRO A 16 49.89 -16.85 3.52
C PRO A 16 50.06 -16.32 4.94
N PRO A 17 51.28 -16.04 5.39
CA PRO A 17 51.53 -15.59 6.73
C PRO A 17 50.84 -14.28 7.00
N THR A 18 50.03 -14.24 8.03
CA THR A 18 49.28 -13.08 8.51
C THR A 18 50.26 -11.99 8.92
N SER A 19 50.44 -10.98 8.09
CA SER A 19 51.20 -9.77 8.41
C SER A 19 50.36 -8.87 9.37
N ALA A 20 50.13 -9.36 10.58
CA ALA A 20 49.41 -8.66 11.66
C ALA A 20 50.26 -7.62 12.40
N ASN A 21 51.40 -7.17 11.85
CA ASN A 21 52.31 -6.24 12.54
C ASN A 21 52.63 -4.95 11.76
N ALA A 22 51.79 -4.56 10.77
CA ALA A 22 52.08 -3.33 9.96
C ALA A 22 51.29 -2.08 10.40
N LEU A 23 50.51 -2.14 11.49
CA LEU A 23 49.66 -0.98 11.91
C LEU A 23 50.12 -0.29 13.21
N ALA A 24 51.32 -0.51 13.69
CA ALA A 24 51.86 0.14 14.90
C ALA A 24 53.22 0.78 14.67
N ALA A 25 53.43 1.48 13.55
CA ALA A 25 54.57 2.41 13.42
C ALA A 25 54.02 3.83 13.76
N PRO A 26 54.35 4.39 14.93
CA PRO A 26 53.98 5.77 15.25
C PRO A 26 54.80 6.66 14.30
N LEU A 27 54.11 7.53 13.55
CA LEU A 27 54.67 8.50 12.61
C LEU A 27 55.67 9.39 13.40
N PRO A 28 57.01 9.22 13.25
CA PRO A 28 58.01 9.91 14.11
C PRO A 28 58.18 11.38 13.76
N THR A 29 57.61 11.81 12.65
CA THR A 29 57.76 13.19 12.10
C THR A 29 56.84 14.20 12.77
N VAL A 30 55.62 13.85 13.13
CA VAL A 30 54.66 14.80 13.72
C VAL A 30 55.07 15.15 15.18
N ARG A 31 55.57 14.20 15.93
CA ARG A 31 56.02 14.43 17.32
C ARG A 31 57.26 15.34 17.41
N ARG A 32 58.16 15.32 16.43
CA ARG A 32 59.37 16.19 16.38
C ARG A 32 59.03 17.60 15.96
N LEU A 33 58.06 17.81 15.04
CA LEU A 33 57.65 19.11 14.60
C LEU A 33 56.84 19.84 15.70
N PHE A 34 55.95 19.13 16.37
CA PHE A 34 55.11 19.68 17.46
C PHE A 34 55.98 20.06 18.67
N GLY A 35 56.98 19.27 19.05
CA GLY A 35 57.87 19.54 20.18
C GLY A 35 58.77 20.78 19.97
N ARG A 36 59.18 21.08 18.72
CA ARG A 36 59.99 22.29 18.41
C ARG A 36 59.15 23.55 18.37
N TRP A 37 57.91 23.45 17.86
CA TRP A 37 56.94 24.57 17.87
C TRP A 37 56.50 24.91 19.25
N TRP A 38 56.24 23.91 20.12
CA TRP A 38 55.82 24.06 21.51
C TRP A 38 56.86 24.78 22.38
N ARG A 39 58.14 24.53 22.20
CA ARG A 39 59.23 25.19 22.97
C ARG A 39 59.52 26.62 22.58
N ARG A 40 59.00 27.11 21.48
CA ARG A 40 59.12 28.50 21.03
C ARG A 40 58.00 29.43 21.48
N GLN A 41 57.06 28.93 22.20
CA GLN A 41 55.94 29.70 22.70
C GLN A 41 56.28 30.29 24.09
N SER A 42 55.76 31.52 24.35
CA SER A 42 55.95 32.17 25.65
C SER A 42 55.25 31.39 26.77
N PRO A 43 55.77 31.40 28.04
CA PRO A 43 55.20 30.63 29.13
C PRO A 43 53.70 30.91 29.38
N ALA A 44 53.29 32.15 29.22
CA ALA A 44 51.86 32.53 29.35
C ALA A 44 50.92 31.94 28.29
N ARG A 45 51.48 31.56 27.12
CA ARG A 45 50.68 30.84 26.09
C ARG A 45 50.64 29.33 26.34
N GLN A 46 51.70 28.78 26.93
CA GLN A 46 51.73 27.36 27.31
C GLN A 46 50.69 27.02 28.38
N ASP A 47 50.51 27.91 29.37
CA ASP A 47 49.46 27.70 30.38
C ASP A 47 48.04 27.79 29.81
N ARG A 48 47.82 28.69 28.87
CA ARG A 48 46.48 28.72 28.18
C ARG A 48 46.24 27.51 27.29
N PHE A 49 47.24 26.97 26.65
CA PHE A 49 47.09 25.75 25.88
C PHE A 49 46.94 24.48 26.76
N ALA A 50 47.57 24.49 27.94
CA ALA A 50 47.45 23.40 28.87
C ALA A 50 46.01 23.30 29.47
N THR A 51 45.32 24.40 29.62
CA THR A 51 43.90 24.43 30.07
C THR A 51 42.91 24.33 28.93
N LEU A 52 43.17 24.93 27.77
CA LEU A 52 42.28 24.92 26.62
C LEU A 52 42.35 23.60 25.84
N GLY A 53 43.49 22.88 25.84
CA GLY A 53 43.69 21.64 25.14
C GLY A 53 42.72 20.52 25.54
N PRO A 54 42.60 20.22 26.85
CA PRO A 54 41.62 19.24 27.34
C PRO A 54 40.19 19.67 27.07
N LEU A 55 39.88 20.96 27.23
CA LEU A 55 38.53 21.51 26.98
C LEU A 55 38.15 21.34 25.49
N LEU A 56 39.05 21.66 24.57
CA LEU A 56 38.84 21.49 23.12
C LEU A 56 38.69 20.01 22.76
N SER A 57 39.47 19.13 23.39
CA SER A 57 39.37 17.69 23.19
C SER A 57 37.99 17.13 23.59
N VAL A 58 37.50 17.54 24.76
CA VAL A 58 36.15 17.19 25.24
C VAL A 58 35.08 17.73 24.31
N LEU A 59 35.21 18.97 23.85
CA LEU A 59 34.24 19.58 22.94
C LEU A 59 34.21 18.89 21.57
N LEU A 60 35.39 18.52 21.03
CA LEU A 60 35.46 17.74 19.79
C LEU A 60 34.88 16.35 19.97
N PHE A 61 35.12 15.70 21.08
CA PHE A 61 34.55 14.39 21.38
C PHE A 61 33.04 14.46 21.51
N LEU A 62 32.52 15.47 22.19
CA LEU A 62 31.07 15.72 22.29
C LEU A 62 30.44 15.99 20.93
N ALA A 63 31.09 16.81 20.11
CA ALA A 63 30.65 17.10 18.74
C ALA A 63 30.63 15.84 17.87
N ALA A 64 31.62 14.95 18.01
CA ALA A 64 31.67 13.68 17.30
C ALA A 64 30.53 12.74 17.74
N ILE A 65 30.23 12.67 19.04
CA ILE A 65 29.10 11.88 19.56
C ILE A 65 27.77 12.43 19.03
N ILE A 66 27.57 13.74 19.11
CA ILE A 66 26.34 14.38 18.62
C ILE A 66 26.18 14.14 17.10
N SER A 67 27.26 14.27 16.35
CA SER A 67 27.27 14.02 14.90
C SER A 67 26.96 12.57 14.57
N ALA A 68 27.56 11.62 15.30
CA ALA A 68 27.29 10.20 15.12
C ALA A 68 25.85 9.84 15.47
N PHE A 69 25.31 10.42 16.55
CA PHE A 69 23.93 10.21 16.95
C PHE A 69 22.94 10.81 15.92
N TRP A 70 23.26 11.98 15.39
CA TRP A 70 22.45 12.63 14.35
C TRP A 70 22.46 11.83 13.03
N TYR A 71 23.62 11.31 12.67
CA TYR A 71 23.77 10.46 11.48
C TYR A 71 22.97 9.16 11.59
N LEU A 72 23.08 8.45 12.74
CA LEU A 72 22.31 7.22 12.97
C LEU A 72 20.81 7.46 12.97
N ARG A 73 20.36 8.56 13.59
CA ARG A 73 18.94 8.91 13.62
C ARG A 73 18.39 9.23 12.23
N ASN A 74 19.17 9.93 11.41
CA ASN A 74 18.76 10.28 10.06
C ASN A 74 18.66 9.05 9.16
N GLU A 75 19.60 8.11 9.29
CA GLU A 75 19.58 6.84 8.57
C GLU A 75 18.38 5.96 8.95
N GLU A 76 17.99 5.98 10.22
CA GLU A 76 16.81 5.21 10.71
C GLU A 76 15.51 5.76 10.11
N ILE A 77 15.35 7.07 10.04
CA ILE A 77 14.17 7.72 9.41
C ILE A 77 14.09 7.42 7.91
N GLU A 78 15.20 7.43 7.20
CA GLU A 78 15.23 7.10 5.77
C GLU A 78 14.86 5.64 5.51
N ARG A 79 15.35 4.71 6.33
CA ARG A 79 15.01 3.28 6.25
C ARG A 79 13.52 3.02 6.53
N GLU A 80 12.94 3.71 7.50
CA GLU A 80 11.52 3.62 7.79
C GLU A 80 10.67 4.12 6.61
N ALA A 81 11.04 5.26 6.02
CA ALA A 81 10.35 5.83 4.86
C ALA A 81 10.41 4.91 3.63
N GLU A 82 11.55 4.28 3.37
CA GLU A 82 11.70 3.29 2.29
C GLU A 82 10.87 2.02 2.54
N SER A 83 10.79 1.57 3.79
CA SER A 83 9.96 0.43 4.16
C SER A 83 8.48 0.71 3.89
N VAL A 84 7.97 1.87 4.33
CA VAL A 84 6.58 2.31 4.11
C VAL A 84 6.27 2.38 2.61
N LYS A 85 7.16 2.96 1.82
CA LYS A 85 6.98 3.05 0.37
C LYS A 85 6.87 1.68 -0.27
N ARG A 86 7.76 0.75 0.07
CA ARG A 86 7.76 -0.62 -0.45
C ARG A 86 6.47 -1.38 -0.07
N ASP A 87 6.06 -1.27 1.20
CA ASP A 87 4.86 -1.93 1.70
C ASP A 87 3.60 -1.37 1.03
N THR A 88 3.58 -0.06 0.76
CA THR A 88 2.49 0.60 0.01
C THR A 88 2.44 0.13 -1.44
N GLU A 89 3.58 0.06 -2.13
CA GLU A 89 3.68 -0.41 -3.51
C GLU A 89 3.23 -1.87 -3.64
N LEU A 90 3.64 -2.75 -2.71
CA LEU A 90 3.21 -4.16 -2.69
C LEU A 90 1.70 -4.28 -2.47
N THR A 91 1.15 -3.54 -1.53
CA THR A 91 -0.30 -3.51 -1.26
C THR A 91 -1.08 -3.03 -2.48
N GLN A 92 -0.62 -1.96 -3.13
CA GLN A 92 -1.23 -1.44 -4.35
C GLN A 92 -1.21 -2.46 -5.48
N GLN A 93 -0.10 -3.17 -5.68
CA GLN A 93 0.00 -4.24 -6.67
C GLN A 93 -0.95 -5.40 -6.37
N GLN A 94 -1.06 -5.83 -5.11
CA GLN A 94 -1.97 -6.91 -4.72
C GLN A 94 -3.44 -6.54 -4.98
N ILE A 95 -3.85 -5.32 -4.60
CA ILE A 95 -5.20 -4.82 -4.89
C ILE A 95 -5.43 -4.76 -6.40
N GLY A 96 -4.48 -4.21 -7.16
CA GLY A 96 -4.58 -4.12 -8.62
C GLY A 96 -4.75 -5.48 -9.29
N LEU A 97 -3.97 -6.48 -8.90
CA LEU A 97 -4.08 -7.85 -9.40
C LEU A 97 -5.44 -8.48 -9.03
N ARG A 98 -5.93 -8.26 -7.81
CA ARG A 98 -7.23 -8.76 -7.38
C ARG A 98 -8.37 -8.16 -8.20
N LEU A 99 -8.35 -6.84 -8.40
CA LEU A 99 -9.37 -6.15 -9.21
C LEU A 99 -9.34 -6.65 -10.66
N LEU A 100 -8.16 -6.87 -11.24
CA LEU A 100 -8.03 -7.42 -12.59
C LEU A 100 -8.61 -8.84 -12.68
N GLN A 101 -8.29 -9.71 -11.72
CA GLN A 101 -8.86 -11.07 -11.66
C GLN A 101 -10.39 -11.05 -11.52
N ASN A 102 -10.91 -10.15 -10.69
CA ASN A 102 -12.35 -9.96 -10.54
C ASN A 102 -12.97 -9.50 -11.86
N GLN A 103 -12.36 -8.51 -12.52
CA GLN A 103 -12.84 -7.99 -13.80
C GLN A 103 -12.88 -9.09 -14.87
N GLU A 104 -11.85 -9.91 -14.99
CA GLU A 104 -11.83 -11.02 -15.95
C GLU A 104 -12.92 -12.06 -15.67
N ALA A 105 -13.15 -12.39 -14.39
CA ALA A 105 -14.22 -13.31 -14.02
C ALA A 105 -15.61 -12.74 -14.34
N LEU A 106 -15.80 -11.44 -14.09
CA LEU A 106 -17.05 -10.73 -14.41
C LEU A 106 -17.29 -10.59 -15.91
N ILE A 107 -16.25 -10.42 -16.72
CA ILE A 107 -16.36 -10.44 -18.19
C ILE A 107 -16.84 -11.82 -18.67
N ARG A 108 -16.35 -12.91 -18.06
CA ARG A 108 -16.85 -14.26 -18.39
C ARG A 108 -18.32 -14.40 -18.02
N MET A 109 -18.70 -14.01 -16.80
CA MET A 109 -20.10 -14.03 -16.36
C MET A 109 -21.00 -13.16 -17.25
N ALA A 110 -20.54 -11.97 -17.66
CA ALA A 110 -21.24 -11.10 -18.60
C ALA A 110 -21.48 -11.78 -19.97
N ARG A 111 -20.52 -12.53 -20.44
CA ARG A 111 -20.64 -13.29 -21.70
C ARG A 111 -21.69 -14.41 -21.58
N ASP A 112 -21.71 -15.13 -20.45
CA ASP A 112 -22.66 -16.21 -20.20
C ASP A 112 -24.09 -15.66 -20.14
N VAL A 113 -24.30 -14.52 -19.49
CA VAL A 113 -25.59 -13.79 -19.48
C VAL A 113 -26.03 -13.41 -20.89
N VAL A 114 -25.14 -12.86 -21.72
CA VAL A 114 -25.45 -12.43 -23.10
C VAL A 114 -25.77 -13.61 -24.01
N GLN A 115 -25.07 -14.74 -23.83
CA GLN A 115 -25.32 -15.96 -24.60
C GLN A 115 -26.59 -16.69 -24.16
N ARG A 116 -27.32 -16.18 -23.17
CA ARG A 116 -28.50 -16.79 -22.57
C ARG A 116 -28.26 -18.19 -21.99
N VAL A 117 -27.04 -18.46 -21.62
CA VAL A 117 -26.67 -19.65 -20.84
C VAL A 117 -27.16 -19.50 -19.41
N THR A 118 -27.23 -18.25 -18.92
CA THR A 118 -27.56 -17.89 -17.55
C THR A 118 -28.86 -17.08 -17.54
N ASP A 119 -29.87 -17.56 -16.83
CA ASP A 119 -31.09 -16.82 -16.48
C ASP A 119 -30.91 -16.01 -15.17
N SER A 120 -31.98 -15.35 -14.71
CA SER A 120 -31.92 -14.51 -13.50
C SER A 120 -31.61 -15.31 -12.21
N ASP A 121 -32.14 -16.54 -12.09
CA ASP A 121 -31.96 -17.35 -10.89
C ASP A 121 -30.57 -17.99 -10.88
N GLU A 122 -30.11 -18.46 -12.02
CA GLU A 122 -28.74 -18.97 -12.18
C GLU A 122 -27.69 -17.88 -11.99
N PHE A 123 -27.98 -16.66 -12.46
CA PHE A 123 -27.12 -15.49 -12.19
C PHE A 123 -26.97 -15.27 -10.70
N VAL A 124 -28.03 -15.32 -9.91
CA VAL A 124 -27.95 -15.17 -8.45
C VAL A 124 -27.09 -16.28 -7.84
N GLY A 125 -27.23 -17.53 -8.30
CA GLY A 125 -26.38 -18.63 -7.86
C GLY A 125 -24.88 -18.39 -8.15
N GLN A 126 -24.56 -17.92 -9.35
CA GLN A 126 -23.20 -17.56 -9.76
C GLN A 126 -22.68 -16.35 -8.93
N ALA A 127 -23.52 -15.35 -8.68
CA ALA A 127 -23.19 -14.18 -7.87
C ALA A 127 -22.88 -14.56 -6.42
N VAL A 128 -23.68 -15.48 -5.82
CA VAL A 128 -23.41 -16.04 -4.48
C VAL A 128 -22.05 -16.73 -4.43
N ALA A 129 -21.75 -17.60 -5.40
CA ALA A 129 -20.48 -18.31 -5.47
C ALA A 129 -19.30 -17.31 -5.65
N PHE A 130 -19.50 -16.32 -6.50
CA PHE A 130 -18.47 -15.30 -6.80
C PHE A 130 -18.13 -14.43 -5.58
N THR A 131 -19.14 -13.95 -4.85
CA THR A 131 -18.95 -13.06 -3.69
C THR A 131 -18.45 -13.78 -2.44
N ARG A 132 -18.71 -15.08 -2.30
CA ARG A 132 -18.25 -15.89 -1.15
C ARG A 132 -16.74 -15.80 -0.91
N GLU A 133 -15.95 -15.76 -1.98
CA GLU A 133 -14.49 -15.70 -1.93
C GLU A 133 -13.95 -14.26 -2.07
N ARG A 134 -14.84 -13.28 -2.07
CA ARG A 134 -14.54 -11.87 -2.37
C ARG A 134 -15.22 -10.95 -1.36
N PRO A 135 -14.69 -10.91 -0.13
CA PRO A 135 -15.29 -10.11 0.95
C PRO A 135 -15.28 -8.61 0.66
N GLU A 136 -14.44 -8.17 -0.28
CA GLU A 136 -14.39 -6.78 -0.76
C GLU A 136 -15.62 -6.37 -1.57
N ILE A 137 -16.42 -7.32 -2.08
CA ILE A 137 -17.61 -7.06 -2.89
C ILE A 137 -18.84 -7.02 -1.99
N THR A 138 -19.59 -5.92 -2.04
CA THR A 138 -20.80 -5.72 -1.27
C THR A 138 -22.03 -6.27 -1.99
N HIS A 139 -22.11 -6.04 -3.30
CA HIS A 139 -23.19 -6.62 -4.10
C HIS A 139 -22.79 -6.72 -5.58
N LEU A 140 -23.57 -7.57 -6.28
CA LEU A 140 -23.48 -7.80 -7.72
C LEU A 140 -24.88 -7.74 -8.33
N THR A 141 -25.08 -6.89 -9.32
CA THR A 141 -26.40 -6.65 -9.92
C THR A 141 -26.30 -6.69 -11.45
N TRP A 142 -27.21 -7.42 -12.05
CA TRP A 142 -27.45 -7.35 -13.51
C TRP A 142 -28.50 -6.26 -13.79
N VAL A 143 -28.09 -5.24 -14.55
CA VAL A 143 -28.91 -4.08 -14.93
C VAL A 143 -29.11 -4.07 -16.45
N ASP A 144 -30.37 -3.90 -16.91
CA ASP A 144 -30.64 -3.81 -18.34
C ASP A 144 -30.29 -2.44 -18.94
N ALA A 145 -30.42 -2.31 -20.27
CA ALA A 145 -30.12 -1.07 -20.97
C ALA A 145 -31.02 0.11 -20.54
N ARG A 146 -32.16 -0.17 -19.90
CA ARG A 146 -33.08 0.84 -19.32
C ARG A 146 -32.81 1.13 -17.86
N ARG A 147 -31.66 0.70 -17.32
CA ARG A 147 -31.24 0.86 -15.92
C ARG A 147 -32.12 0.13 -14.91
N LYS A 148 -32.89 -0.87 -15.35
CA LYS A 148 -33.71 -1.69 -14.44
C LYS A 148 -32.92 -2.90 -13.99
N PRO A 149 -32.89 -3.20 -12.67
CA PRO A 149 -32.28 -4.42 -12.18
C PRO A 149 -33.09 -5.64 -12.63
N LYS A 150 -32.40 -6.63 -13.20
CA LYS A 150 -32.96 -7.94 -13.59
C LYS A 150 -32.78 -8.96 -12.49
N ALA A 151 -31.58 -8.99 -11.91
CA ALA A 151 -31.23 -9.85 -10.80
C ALA A 151 -30.17 -9.14 -9.93
N SER A 152 -30.17 -9.42 -8.64
CA SER A 152 -29.26 -8.79 -7.69
C SER A 152 -28.92 -9.75 -6.56
N HIS A 153 -27.68 -9.69 -6.10
CA HIS A 153 -27.19 -10.44 -4.95
C HIS A 153 -26.38 -9.53 -4.02
N TRP A 154 -26.69 -9.61 -2.72
CA TRP A 154 -25.94 -8.94 -1.64
C TRP A 154 -25.04 -9.94 -0.94
N ALA A 155 -23.78 -9.56 -0.72
CA ALA A 155 -22.83 -10.41 0.01
C ALA A 155 -23.19 -10.44 1.50
N LEU A 156 -23.26 -11.65 2.06
CA LEU A 156 -23.68 -11.89 3.46
C LEU A 156 -22.68 -11.36 4.50
N LEU A 157 -21.44 -11.13 4.11
CA LEU A 157 -20.34 -10.71 5.02
C LEU A 157 -20.23 -9.19 5.20
N TYR A 158 -21.05 -8.43 4.49
CA TYR A 158 -21.06 -6.99 4.69
C TYR A 158 -21.73 -6.69 6.05
N PRO A 159 -21.02 -6.02 6.98
CA PRO A 159 -21.61 -5.63 8.25
C PRO A 159 -22.61 -4.49 8.00
N VAL A 160 -23.76 -4.83 7.52
CA VAL A 160 -24.87 -3.89 7.42
C VAL A 160 -25.22 -3.54 8.85
N ASN A 161 -25.17 -2.27 9.21
CA ASN A 161 -25.85 -1.78 10.39
C ASN A 161 -27.27 -2.38 10.33
N PRO A 162 -27.70 -3.23 11.29
CA PRO A 162 -28.98 -3.92 11.20
C PRO A 162 -30.18 -2.96 11.07
N SER A 163 -29.96 -1.68 11.31
CA SER A 163 -30.95 -0.60 11.13
C SER A 163 -30.85 0.09 9.76
N ALA A 164 -29.84 -0.18 8.95
CA ALA A 164 -29.70 0.42 7.62
C ALA A 164 -30.24 -0.56 6.58
N VAL A 165 -31.27 -0.14 5.86
CA VAL A 165 -31.72 -0.87 4.66
C VAL A 165 -30.60 -0.74 3.62
N PRO A 166 -30.07 -1.84 3.07
CA PRO A 166 -29.08 -1.76 2.03
C PRO A 166 -29.62 -0.96 0.84
N VAL A 167 -28.98 0.15 0.52
CA VAL A 167 -29.39 1.00 -0.60
C VAL A 167 -28.51 0.68 -1.79
N LEU A 168 -29.12 0.09 -2.81
CA LEU A 168 -28.42 -0.21 -4.06
C LEU A 168 -28.20 1.07 -4.84
N SER A 169 -26.93 1.43 -5.02
CA SER A 169 -26.53 2.60 -5.81
C SER A 169 -26.58 2.29 -7.29
N LEU A 170 -27.78 2.35 -7.90
CA LEU A 170 -27.97 2.10 -9.32
C LEU A 170 -27.80 3.36 -10.17
N PRO A 171 -27.46 3.20 -11.47
CA PRO A 171 -27.48 4.30 -12.41
C PRO A 171 -28.90 4.83 -12.60
N VAL A 172 -29.07 6.16 -12.57
CA VAL A 172 -30.35 6.84 -12.76
C VAL A 172 -30.21 7.85 -13.87
N GLU A 173 -31.07 7.75 -14.88
CA GLU A 173 -31.03 8.61 -16.06
C GLU A 173 -31.21 10.07 -15.70
N GLY A 174 -30.35 10.93 -16.25
CA GLY A 174 -30.40 12.37 -16.02
C GLY A 174 -29.72 12.83 -14.72
N GLN A 175 -29.31 11.94 -13.84
CA GLN A 175 -28.55 12.30 -12.64
C GLN A 175 -27.04 12.30 -12.92
N ALA A 176 -26.32 13.24 -12.30
CA ALA A 176 -24.84 13.30 -12.37
C ALA A 176 -24.20 12.54 -11.20
N THR A 177 -24.63 11.27 -11.00
CA THR A 177 -24.08 10.38 -9.97
C THR A 177 -22.96 9.53 -10.55
N GLU A 178 -22.02 9.07 -9.70
CA GLU A 178 -20.92 8.19 -10.13
C GLU A 178 -21.44 6.89 -10.81
N PRO A 179 -22.50 6.20 -10.32
CA PRO A 179 -23.07 5.06 -11.02
C PRO A 179 -23.56 5.37 -12.44
N GLU A 180 -24.21 6.53 -12.64
CA GLU A 180 -24.71 6.93 -13.97
C GLU A 180 -23.59 7.33 -14.93
N VAL A 181 -22.57 8.05 -14.44
CA VAL A 181 -21.38 8.40 -15.23
C VAL A 181 -20.66 7.13 -15.68
N THR A 182 -20.49 6.16 -14.77
CA THR A 182 -19.83 4.90 -15.07
C THR A 182 -20.64 4.02 -16.02
N PHE A 183 -21.97 4.00 -15.87
CA PHE A 183 -22.86 3.30 -16.80
C PHE A 183 -22.71 3.83 -18.22
N LYS A 184 -22.72 5.15 -18.39
CA LYS A 184 -22.51 5.78 -19.71
C LYS A 184 -21.12 5.45 -20.27
N ALA A 185 -20.08 5.55 -19.43
CA ALA A 185 -18.72 5.22 -19.83
C ALA A 185 -18.60 3.77 -20.32
N ALA A 186 -19.17 2.79 -19.60
CA ALA A 186 -19.18 1.39 -20.00
C ALA A 186 -19.98 1.15 -21.29
N ARG A 187 -21.12 1.81 -21.43
CA ARG A 187 -21.96 1.74 -22.65
C ARG A 187 -21.23 2.28 -23.87
N ASP A 188 -20.64 3.48 -23.74
CA ASP A 188 -20.07 4.22 -24.87
C ASP A 188 -18.71 3.64 -25.30
N SER A 189 -17.89 3.20 -24.34
CA SER A 189 -16.60 2.52 -24.61
C SER A 189 -16.75 1.04 -24.98
N ARG A 190 -17.89 0.41 -24.66
CA ARG A 190 -18.12 -1.05 -24.75
C ARG A 190 -17.07 -1.88 -24.04
N SER A 191 -16.49 -1.34 -23.00
CA SER A 191 -15.46 -1.96 -22.17
C SER A 191 -15.77 -1.74 -20.68
N PRO A 192 -15.23 -2.58 -19.79
CA PRO A 192 -15.39 -2.39 -18.35
C PRO A 192 -14.94 -1.01 -17.92
N ALA A 193 -15.72 -0.36 -17.06
CA ALA A 193 -15.43 0.98 -16.53
C ALA A 193 -15.54 0.98 -15.00
N TYR A 194 -14.56 1.58 -14.34
CA TYR A 194 -14.58 1.82 -12.90
C TYR A 194 -15.10 3.21 -12.61
N SER A 195 -15.93 3.32 -11.55
CA SER A 195 -16.32 4.60 -10.99
C SER A 195 -15.19 5.21 -10.15
N ARG A 196 -15.30 6.49 -9.86
CA ARG A 196 -14.59 7.08 -8.72
C ARG A 196 -15.16 6.52 -7.42
N GLY A 197 -14.43 6.73 -6.31
CA GLY A 197 -14.96 6.47 -4.98
C GLY A 197 -16.11 7.45 -4.66
N PHE A 198 -17.16 6.95 -4.06
CA PHE A 198 -18.30 7.74 -3.59
C PHE A 198 -18.86 7.16 -2.29
N VAL A 199 -19.72 7.91 -1.63
CA VAL A 199 -20.45 7.44 -0.45
C VAL A 199 -21.83 6.97 -0.88
N ASP A 200 -22.18 5.72 -0.55
CA ASP A 200 -23.48 5.14 -0.87
C ASP A 200 -24.60 5.68 0.04
N GLY A 201 -25.83 5.24 -0.20
CA GLY A 201 -26.97 5.64 0.60
C GLY A 201 -26.95 5.15 2.06
N SER A 202 -26.06 4.23 2.42
CA SER A 202 -25.81 3.77 3.80
C SER A 202 -24.73 4.56 4.52
N GLY A 203 -24.02 5.44 3.81
CA GLY A 203 -22.87 6.18 4.33
C GLY A 203 -21.54 5.45 4.17
N ALA A 204 -21.50 4.31 3.49
CA ALA A 204 -20.28 3.56 3.24
C ALA A 204 -19.52 4.10 2.04
N ALA A 205 -18.20 4.14 2.12
CA ALA A 205 -17.35 4.50 1.01
C ALA A 205 -17.18 3.29 0.08
N VAL A 206 -17.58 3.46 -1.17
CA VAL A 206 -17.63 2.41 -2.18
C VAL A 206 -17.13 2.92 -3.53
N PHE A 207 -16.84 2.00 -4.44
CA PHE A 207 -16.70 2.26 -5.87
C PHE A 207 -17.31 1.10 -6.65
N GLN A 208 -17.61 1.33 -7.92
CA GLN A 208 -18.27 0.34 -8.77
C GLN A 208 -17.44 0.00 -10.00
N LEU A 209 -17.57 -1.25 -10.43
CA LEU A 209 -17.15 -1.72 -11.75
C LEU A 209 -18.40 -2.05 -12.57
N HIS A 210 -18.53 -1.44 -13.73
CA HIS A 210 -19.58 -1.72 -14.69
C HIS A 210 -19.00 -2.51 -15.87
N VAL A 211 -19.46 -3.74 -16.05
CA VAL A 211 -19.08 -4.60 -17.17
C VAL A 211 -20.21 -4.63 -18.20
N PRO A 212 -20.01 -4.10 -19.42
CA PRO A 212 -21.07 -4.00 -20.41
C PRO A 212 -21.49 -5.36 -20.96
N LEU A 213 -22.79 -5.52 -21.13
CA LEU A 213 -23.42 -6.65 -21.80
C LEU A 213 -23.68 -6.26 -23.26
N ILE A 214 -22.99 -6.90 -24.19
CA ILE A 214 -23.09 -6.62 -25.62
C ILE A 214 -23.67 -7.84 -26.32
N GLU A 215 -24.94 -7.75 -26.70
CA GLU A 215 -25.66 -8.79 -27.43
C GLU A 215 -25.77 -8.40 -28.91
N ARG A 216 -25.27 -9.24 -29.83
CA ARG A 216 -25.30 -8.99 -31.28
C ARG A 216 -24.87 -7.59 -31.68
N ASN A 217 -23.78 -7.10 -31.08
CA ASN A 217 -23.23 -5.77 -31.25
C ASN A 217 -24.10 -4.61 -30.73
N ALA A 218 -25.18 -4.88 -30.01
CA ALA A 218 -26.02 -3.89 -29.33
C ALA A 218 -25.76 -3.91 -27.81
N PHE A 219 -25.84 -2.75 -27.17
CA PHE A 219 -25.75 -2.65 -25.72
C PHE A 219 -27.03 -3.16 -25.06
N ALA A 220 -26.94 -4.22 -24.28
CA ALA A 220 -28.05 -4.89 -23.60
C ALA A 220 -28.15 -4.52 -22.11
N GLY A 221 -27.12 -3.93 -21.52
CA GLY A 221 -27.07 -3.55 -20.13
C GLY A 221 -25.65 -3.65 -19.53
N VAL A 222 -25.56 -3.76 -18.23
CA VAL A 222 -24.28 -3.91 -17.49
C VAL A 222 -24.43 -4.90 -16.33
N LEU A 223 -23.33 -5.56 -15.98
CA LEU A 223 -23.14 -6.09 -14.64
C LEU A 223 -22.51 -5.00 -13.78
N VAL A 224 -23.18 -4.63 -12.70
CA VAL A 224 -22.70 -3.66 -11.71
C VAL A 224 -22.18 -4.42 -10.51
N VAL A 225 -20.91 -4.20 -10.17
CA VAL A 225 -20.27 -4.75 -8.99
C VAL A 225 -19.84 -3.60 -8.10
N GLU A 226 -20.24 -3.63 -6.85
CA GLU A 226 -19.85 -2.63 -5.88
C GLU A 226 -18.83 -3.20 -4.90
N TYR A 227 -17.78 -2.43 -4.66
CA TYR A 227 -16.67 -2.74 -3.78
C TYR A 227 -16.68 -1.83 -2.57
N SER A 228 -16.56 -2.39 -1.38
CA SER A 228 -16.33 -1.64 -0.16
C SER A 228 -14.86 -1.27 -0.02
N ILE A 229 -14.56 0.03 0.09
CA ILE A 229 -13.20 0.52 0.33
C ILE A 229 -12.68 0.05 1.69
N GLU A 230 -13.53 0.03 2.71
CA GLU A 230 -13.18 -0.48 4.04
C GLU A 230 -12.76 -1.96 3.99
N MET A 231 -13.54 -2.79 3.29
CA MET A 231 -13.25 -4.23 3.19
C MET A 231 -12.00 -4.50 2.35
N LEU A 232 -11.73 -3.70 1.31
CA LEU A 232 -10.48 -3.76 0.58
C LEU A 232 -9.28 -3.47 1.48
N ILE A 233 -9.32 -2.38 2.25
CA ILE A 233 -8.27 -2.05 3.20
C ILE A 233 -8.09 -3.18 4.22
N ARG A 234 -9.18 -3.66 4.81
CA ARG A 234 -9.17 -4.69 5.87
C ARG A 234 -8.56 -6.02 5.42
N HIS A 235 -8.80 -6.44 4.17
CA HIS A 235 -8.38 -7.75 3.67
C HIS A 235 -7.05 -7.74 2.90
N PHE A 236 -6.69 -6.61 2.30
CA PHE A 236 -5.50 -6.54 1.43
C PHE A 236 -4.33 -5.77 2.03
N VAL A 237 -4.56 -5.02 3.12
CA VAL A 237 -3.46 -4.41 3.85
C VAL A 237 -2.88 -5.43 4.82
N PRO A 238 -1.58 -5.77 4.74
CA PRO A 238 -0.94 -6.67 5.68
C PRO A 238 -1.07 -6.18 7.13
N ALA A 239 -1.28 -7.09 8.07
CA ALA A 239 -1.48 -6.75 9.47
C ALA A 239 -0.31 -5.98 10.07
N ASP A 240 0.93 -6.33 9.71
CA ASP A 240 2.16 -5.66 10.17
C ASP A 240 2.25 -4.23 9.66
N VAL A 241 1.68 -3.92 8.49
CA VAL A 241 1.63 -2.56 7.95
C VAL A 241 0.54 -1.77 8.66
N SER A 242 -0.65 -2.35 8.84
CA SER A 242 -1.77 -1.71 9.53
C SER A 242 -1.52 -1.46 11.03
N HIS A 243 -0.65 -2.26 11.67
CA HIS A 243 -0.24 -2.04 13.06
C HIS A 243 0.80 -0.93 13.23
N ARG A 244 1.64 -0.70 12.21
CA ARG A 244 2.70 0.31 12.26
C ARG A 244 2.32 1.64 11.64
N HIS A 245 1.40 1.61 10.66
CA HIS A 245 1.05 2.78 9.86
C HIS A 245 -0.46 2.94 9.73
N MET A 246 -0.92 4.18 9.79
CA MET A 246 -2.28 4.50 9.40
C MET A 246 -2.35 4.60 7.88
N ILE A 247 -3.14 3.72 7.26
CA ILE A 247 -3.38 3.72 5.83
C ILE A 247 -4.72 4.38 5.57
N SER A 248 -4.71 5.34 4.68
CA SER A 248 -5.90 6.07 4.28
C SER A 248 -6.05 6.04 2.76
N VAL A 249 -7.26 5.83 2.30
CA VAL A 249 -7.63 5.98 0.89
C VAL A 249 -8.33 7.32 0.75
N VAL A 250 -7.81 8.15 -0.14
CA VAL A 250 -8.36 9.47 -0.43
C VAL A 250 -8.80 9.56 -1.90
N ASP A 251 -9.79 10.38 -2.19
CA ASP A 251 -10.19 10.69 -3.56
C ASP A 251 -9.25 11.74 -4.21
N GLU A 252 -9.52 12.09 -5.47
CA GLU A 252 -8.77 13.11 -6.21
C GLU A 252 -8.83 14.51 -5.54
N LYS A 253 -9.82 14.75 -4.69
CA LYS A 253 -10.03 16.01 -3.95
C LYS A 253 -9.46 15.95 -2.53
N GLN A 254 -8.70 14.89 -2.20
CA GLN A 254 -8.14 14.62 -0.86
C GLN A 254 -9.21 14.35 0.22
N ASN A 255 -10.45 14.00 -0.15
CA ASN A 255 -11.43 13.54 0.81
C ASN A 255 -11.11 12.13 1.27
N LEU A 256 -11.17 11.87 2.58
CA LEU A 256 -10.94 10.55 3.16
C LEU A 256 -12.10 9.62 2.80
N LEU A 257 -11.82 8.55 2.07
CA LEU A 257 -12.79 7.51 1.72
C LEU A 257 -12.76 6.34 2.70
N GLY A 258 -11.60 6.03 3.26
CA GLY A 258 -11.45 4.96 4.25
C GLY A 258 -10.10 4.98 4.93
N SER A 259 -9.99 4.35 6.11
CA SER A 259 -8.74 4.27 6.87
C SER A 259 -8.68 2.97 7.67
N THR A 260 -7.47 2.47 7.95
CA THR A 260 -7.23 1.31 8.82
C THR A 260 -7.58 1.58 10.27
N VAL A 261 -7.58 2.85 10.70
CA VAL A 261 -8.03 3.24 12.03
C VAL A 261 -9.51 3.56 11.94
N THR A 262 -10.34 2.67 12.48
CA THR A 262 -11.75 3.00 12.74
C THR A 262 -11.75 4.21 13.66
N ALA A 263 -12.40 5.30 13.22
CA ALA A 263 -12.46 6.55 13.97
C ALA A 263 -13.10 6.34 15.36
N LEU A 264 -12.27 6.00 16.34
CA LEU A 264 -12.64 5.93 17.75
C LEU A 264 -12.76 7.32 18.39
N SER A 265 -12.86 8.40 17.63
CA SER A 265 -12.90 9.74 18.20
C SER A 265 -13.68 10.79 17.41
N ALA A 266 -14.84 10.41 16.87
CA ALA A 266 -15.81 11.45 16.49
C ALA A 266 -16.67 11.94 17.67
N SER A 267 -16.45 11.43 18.91
CA SER A 267 -17.34 11.72 20.06
C SER A 267 -16.70 12.55 21.18
N SER A 268 -15.49 13.07 21.05
CA SER A 268 -14.85 13.86 22.11
C SER A 268 -14.74 15.37 21.85
N HIS A 269 -15.44 15.91 20.84
CA HIS A 269 -15.56 17.36 20.68
C HIS A 269 -17.00 17.81 20.90
N SER A 270 -17.54 17.49 22.07
CA SER A 270 -18.72 18.20 22.53
C SER A 270 -18.52 18.71 23.96
N ARG A 271 -18.44 20.03 24.04
CA ARG A 271 -18.79 20.90 25.16
C ARG A 271 -17.85 20.96 26.36
N VAL A 272 -17.04 21.98 26.36
CA VAL A 272 -17.00 22.84 27.56
C VAL A 272 -17.52 24.21 27.12
N SER A 273 -18.69 24.54 27.58
CA SER A 273 -19.25 25.88 27.64
C SER A 273 -18.63 26.62 28.83
#